data_3421b4b0110a36938f28d2bcd161ddbf
#
_entry.id   3421b4b0110a36938f28d2bcd161ddbf
#
_cell.length_a   1.000
_cell.length_b   1.000
_cell.length_c   1.000
_cell.angle_alpha   90.00
_cell.angle_beta   90.00
_cell.angle_gamma   90.00
#
_symmetry.space_group_name_H-M   'P 1'
#
loop_
_entity.id
_entity.type
_entity.pdbx_description
1 polymer ?
#
loop_
_entity_poly.entity_id
_entity_poly.type
_entity_poly.pdbx_seq_one_letter_code
_entity_poly.pdbx_strand_id
1 'polypeptide(L)'
;MKKLILSIAIAASSLLTNAQSQLDTLTAESGDRKLEQANCWGFGATSYSNLEFRINGNWSLRSNALTNTSLTACWVKSPWIKPDSGNITMKVRLENDRGTSRGMVFQYVPYDPDAVSNFKEGTATSFYTYNWATPLDIGVKDISVPVPAAIANSGQPYKILISYVGTGGTSRAFSDDLFIPGTYWSDPSNAYCLPLPTIKDSDSDGVADSEDAYPNDVKRAYDNFYPATGKGTIMFEDLWPTTGDYDFNDFVASFRQQTVLNAKNNVVEIKLNITVRAIGASFHNGFGIQLDNISPKQVLSVTGAITGKTDWLSVESNGTESGQTYANIIAFDDAFRVLPSPGGSGVNVDPASPSTKPVNFELVISFDLENAKVLELKDIQINPYLIVNQEREREIHLPNMVPTDLANQKLFGTGQDDSNSGKDKLYKSKNNLPWAIVVPEEIPYPQTKVDFLQAYPNFGKWAETSGFSNEDWYENKKGYRDDSKIYIEK
;
A
#
# COMPACT_ATOMS: atom_id res chain seq x y z
N MET A 1 -21.79 -15.43 -3.46
CA MET A 1 -21.14 -15.42 -2.15
C MET A 1 -19.83 -14.66 -2.27
N LYS A 2 -19.78 -13.44 -1.71
CA LYS A 2 -18.56 -12.63 -1.73
C LYS A 2 -17.62 -13.27 -0.71
N LYS A 3 -16.42 -13.66 -1.14
CA LYS A 3 -15.33 -14.05 -0.27
C LYS A 3 -15.17 -12.94 0.77
N LEU A 4 -15.18 -13.30 2.05
CA LEU A 4 -14.63 -12.43 3.07
C LEU A 4 -13.11 -12.45 2.86
N ILE A 5 -12.70 -11.85 1.77
CA ILE A 5 -11.34 -11.39 1.61
C ILE A 5 -11.28 -10.27 2.64
N LEU A 6 -10.37 -10.41 3.59
CA LEU A 6 -9.89 -9.28 4.34
C LEU A 6 -9.29 -8.34 3.28
N SER A 7 -10.19 -7.65 2.56
CA SER A 7 -9.80 -6.60 1.63
C SER A 7 -9.31 -5.50 2.54
N ILE A 8 -7.99 -5.47 2.75
CA ILE A 8 -7.30 -4.25 3.11
C ILE A 8 -7.78 -3.27 2.04
N ALA A 9 -8.70 -2.38 2.42
CA ALA A 9 -8.99 -1.21 1.62
C ALA A 9 -7.69 -0.43 1.61
N ILE A 10 -6.86 -0.72 0.63
CA ILE A 10 -5.74 0.13 0.25
C ILE A 10 -6.42 1.42 -0.20
N ALA A 11 -6.46 2.43 0.67
CA ALA A 11 -6.41 3.77 0.19
C ALA A 11 -5.07 3.85 -0.55
N ALA A 12 -5.10 3.48 -1.82
CA ALA A 12 -4.05 3.83 -2.74
C ALA A 12 -4.12 5.35 -2.83
N SER A 13 -3.41 6.04 -1.92
CA SER A 13 -2.78 7.26 -2.34
C SER A 13 -1.84 6.79 -3.45
N SER A 14 -2.24 7.01 -4.69
CA SER A 14 -1.36 6.95 -5.84
C SER A 14 -0.34 8.07 -5.67
N LEU A 15 0.62 7.86 -4.77
CA LEU A 15 1.87 8.58 -4.80
C LEU A 15 2.60 8.03 -6.03
N LEU A 16 2.56 8.81 -7.08
CA LEU A 16 3.35 8.63 -8.28
C LEU A 16 4.82 8.66 -7.87
N THR A 17 5.40 7.50 -7.66
CA THR A 17 6.85 7.35 -7.59
C THR A 17 7.40 7.47 -9.00
N ASN A 18 7.55 8.68 -9.48
CA ASN A 18 8.44 8.95 -10.59
C ASN A 18 9.79 9.34 -10.01
N ALA A 19 10.82 8.67 -10.51
CA ALA A 19 12.20 9.04 -10.19
C ALA A 19 12.36 10.56 -10.28
N GLN A 20 12.93 11.16 -9.25
CA GLN A 20 12.96 12.60 -8.99
C GLN A 20 13.75 13.46 -9.98
N SER A 21 14.13 12.89 -11.08
CA SER A 21 14.72 13.59 -12.22
C SER A 21 13.71 14.07 -13.25
N GLN A 22 12.43 13.64 -13.17
CA GLN A 22 11.42 14.04 -14.14
C GLN A 22 10.75 15.36 -13.74
N LEU A 23 10.34 16.13 -14.74
CA LEU A 23 9.56 17.34 -14.55
C LEU A 23 8.17 16.95 -14.01
N ASP A 24 7.77 17.52 -12.88
CA ASP A 24 6.45 17.30 -12.31
C ASP A 24 5.34 17.76 -13.26
N THR A 25 4.22 17.05 -13.23
CA THR A 25 3.02 17.46 -13.96
C THR A 25 2.48 18.75 -13.38
N LEU A 26 2.28 19.76 -14.23
CA LEU A 26 1.64 21.01 -13.83
C LEU A 26 0.12 20.80 -13.73
N THR A 27 -0.37 20.52 -12.53
CA THR A 27 -1.79 20.22 -12.27
C THR A 27 -2.62 21.45 -11.93
N ALA A 28 -1.99 22.58 -11.64
CA ALA A 28 -2.63 23.81 -11.17
C ALA A 28 -3.40 23.70 -9.82
N GLU A 29 -3.41 22.54 -9.16
CA GLU A 29 -4.19 22.29 -7.95
C GLU A 29 -3.78 23.12 -6.73
N SER A 30 -2.55 23.65 -6.72
CA SER A 30 -2.10 24.59 -5.68
C SER A 30 -2.93 25.88 -5.65
N GLY A 31 -3.58 26.24 -6.76
CA GLY A 31 -4.24 27.52 -6.92
C GLY A 31 -3.32 28.75 -6.79
N ASP A 32 -2.04 28.54 -6.58
CA ASP A 32 -1.04 29.59 -6.36
C ASP A 32 0.08 29.55 -7.40
N ARG A 33 -0.07 30.40 -8.41
CA ARG A 33 0.94 30.58 -9.47
C ARG A 33 2.34 30.92 -8.93
N LYS A 34 2.46 31.49 -7.74
CA LYS A 34 3.77 31.83 -7.16
C LYS A 34 4.55 30.58 -6.76
N LEU A 35 3.87 29.51 -6.34
CA LEU A 35 4.54 28.23 -6.08
C LEU A 35 5.13 27.67 -7.36
N GLU A 36 4.38 27.66 -8.46
CA GLU A 36 4.86 27.17 -9.73
C GLU A 36 5.98 28.07 -10.30
N GLN A 37 5.90 29.39 -10.10
CA GLN A 37 6.98 30.31 -10.45
C GLN A 37 8.24 30.09 -9.62
N ALA A 38 8.11 29.70 -8.36
CA ALA A 38 9.25 29.31 -7.55
C ALA A 38 9.96 28.06 -8.11
N ASN A 39 9.19 27.16 -8.77
CA ASN A 39 9.71 25.99 -9.51
C ASN A 39 10.10 26.34 -10.96
N CYS A 40 10.35 27.59 -11.25
CA CYS A 40 10.80 28.10 -12.56
C CYS A 40 9.82 28.01 -13.72
N TRP A 41 8.53 27.72 -13.45
CA TRP A 41 7.50 27.83 -14.46
C TRP A 41 7.24 29.30 -14.83
N GLY A 42 7.16 29.57 -16.12
CA GLY A 42 6.85 30.90 -16.64
C GLY A 42 5.40 31.01 -17.11
N PHE A 43 4.79 32.16 -16.85
CA PHE A 43 3.41 32.42 -17.24
C PHE A 43 3.24 33.80 -17.83
N GLY A 44 2.62 33.90 -19.02
CA GLY A 44 2.26 35.12 -19.66
C GLY A 44 0.77 35.25 -19.88
N ALA A 45 0.12 36.27 -19.27
CA ALA A 45 -1.31 36.57 -19.38
C ALA A 45 -2.21 35.35 -19.14
N THR A 46 -1.82 34.52 -18.18
CA THR A 46 -2.59 33.36 -17.67
C THR A 46 -2.85 33.52 -16.18
N SER A 47 -3.82 32.78 -15.64
CA SER A 47 -4.14 32.73 -14.22
C SER A 47 -4.74 31.39 -13.85
N TYR A 48 -4.67 30.99 -12.60
CA TYR A 48 -5.43 29.84 -12.11
C TYR A 48 -6.89 30.22 -11.88
N SER A 49 -7.79 29.26 -12.06
CA SER A 49 -9.21 29.46 -11.94
C SER A 49 -9.90 28.24 -11.38
N ASN A 50 -10.76 28.45 -10.40
CA ASN A 50 -11.66 27.47 -9.81
C ASN A 50 -13.11 27.62 -10.34
N LEU A 51 -13.31 28.28 -11.46
CA LEU A 51 -14.60 28.47 -12.08
C LEU A 51 -15.17 27.15 -12.62
N GLU A 52 -16.44 27.14 -12.99
CA GLU A 52 -17.17 25.96 -13.52
C GLU A 52 -16.53 25.30 -14.74
N PHE A 53 -15.64 25.99 -15.44
CA PHE A 53 -14.91 25.49 -16.61
C PHE A 53 -13.62 24.74 -16.29
N ARG A 54 -13.29 24.51 -15.01
CA ARG A 54 -12.17 23.66 -14.60
C ARG A 54 -12.28 22.27 -15.23
N ILE A 55 -11.14 21.61 -15.40
CA ILE A 55 -11.03 20.31 -16.06
C ILE A 55 -11.02 19.17 -15.04
N ASN A 56 -10.00 19.18 -14.15
CA ASN A 56 -9.80 18.25 -13.06
C ASN A 56 -9.69 18.99 -11.73
N GLY A 57 -9.94 18.29 -10.64
CA GLY A 57 -9.76 18.82 -9.30
C GLY A 57 -10.47 20.15 -9.04
N ASN A 58 -9.81 21.05 -8.32
CA ASN A 58 -10.39 22.32 -7.90
C ASN A 58 -9.95 23.51 -8.74
N TRP A 59 -8.83 23.38 -9.46
CA TRP A 59 -8.22 24.47 -10.21
C TRP A 59 -7.79 24.03 -11.61
N SER A 60 -7.70 24.99 -12.54
CA SER A 60 -7.11 24.80 -13.87
C SER A 60 -6.43 26.09 -14.30
N LEU A 61 -5.37 25.99 -15.10
CA LEU A 61 -4.72 27.15 -15.71
C LEU A 61 -5.66 27.77 -16.75
N ARG A 62 -5.99 29.05 -16.59
CA ARG A 62 -6.86 29.80 -17.50
C ARG A 62 -6.08 30.83 -18.29
N SER A 63 -6.23 30.81 -19.60
CA SER A 63 -5.72 31.89 -20.49
C SER A 63 -6.56 33.18 -20.33
N ASN A 64 -5.98 34.33 -20.74
CA ASN A 64 -6.80 35.47 -21.06
C ASN A 64 -7.66 35.21 -22.31
N ALA A 65 -8.56 36.13 -22.62
CA ALA A 65 -9.40 36.02 -23.83
C ALA A 65 -8.47 35.91 -25.08
N LEU A 66 -8.71 34.88 -25.89
CA LEU A 66 -7.92 34.57 -27.07
C LEU A 66 -8.38 35.40 -28.25
N THR A 67 -7.94 36.63 -28.31
CA THR A 67 -8.40 37.63 -29.30
C THR A 67 -7.37 37.92 -30.42
N ASN A 68 -6.17 37.34 -30.33
CA ASN A 68 -5.12 37.52 -31.32
C ASN A 68 -4.27 36.25 -31.50
N THR A 69 -3.41 36.27 -32.54
CA THR A 69 -2.52 35.13 -32.89
C THR A 69 -1.08 35.33 -32.41
N SER A 70 -0.80 36.35 -31.59
CA SER A 70 0.52 36.57 -31.05
C SER A 70 0.95 35.45 -30.10
N LEU A 71 2.07 34.83 -30.36
CA LEU A 71 2.65 33.77 -29.53
C LEU A 71 3.14 34.27 -28.16
N THR A 72 3.27 35.58 -28.01
CA THR A 72 3.74 36.22 -26.76
C THR A 72 2.58 36.76 -25.89
N ALA A 73 1.36 36.67 -26.37
CA ALA A 73 0.22 37.27 -25.66
C ALA A 73 -0.27 36.43 -24.49
N CYS A 74 -0.26 35.12 -24.63
CA CYS A 74 -0.76 34.18 -23.59
C CYS A 74 -0.01 32.88 -23.70
N TRP A 75 0.73 32.51 -22.67
CA TRP A 75 1.59 31.33 -22.73
C TRP A 75 1.90 30.73 -21.35
N VAL A 76 2.31 29.45 -21.34
CA VAL A 76 2.97 28.76 -20.25
C VAL A 76 4.32 28.24 -20.74
N LYS A 77 5.35 28.32 -19.91
CA LYS A 77 6.72 27.92 -20.24
C LYS A 77 7.27 27.04 -19.12
N SER A 78 7.83 25.90 -19.49
CA SER A 78 8.46 25.00 -18.52
C SER A 78 9.73 25.61 -17.89
N PRO A 79 10.19 25.06 -16.76
CA PRO A 79 11.57 25.19 -16.34
C PRO A 79 12.56 24.74 -17.42
N TRP A 80 13.87 24.93 -17.18
CA TRP A 80 14.89 24.28 -17.98
C TRP A 80 14.84 22.76 -17.73
N ILE A 81 14.77 21.98 -18.80
CA ILE A 81 14.76 20.52 -18.79
C ILE A 81 15.70 19.97 -19.84
N LYS A 82 16.16 18.74 -19.67
CA LYS A 82 16.72 17.90 -20.73
C LYS A 82 15.59 16.99 -21.21
N PRO A 83 15.00 17.24 -22.39
CA PRO A 83 13.84 16.49 -22.83
C PRO A 83 14.18 15.04 -23.17
N ASP A 84 13.33 14.12 -22.73
CA ASP A 84 13.35 12.71 -23.11
C ASP A 84 12.45 12.47 -24.32
N SER A 85 12.57 11.29 -24.93
CA SER A 85 11.60 10.82 -25.92
C SER A 85 10.25 10.53 -25.26
N GLY A 86 9.16 10.78 -25.97
CA GLY A 86 7.80 10.57 -25.46
C GLY A 86 6.86 11.67 -25.93
N ASN A 87 5.72 11.78 -25.28
CA ASN A 87 4.71 12.77 -25.62
C ASN A 87 4.51 13.79 -24.49
N ILE A 88 4.45 15.06 -24.86
CA ILE A 88 3.88 16.11 -24.03
C ILE A 88 2.38 15.86 -23.98
N THR A 89 1.81 15.69 -22.78
CA THR A 89 0.39 15.46 -22.62
C THR A 89 -0.25 16.54 -21.76
N MET A 90 -1.50 16.87 -22.04
CA MET A 90 -2.29 17.79 -21.23
C MET A 90 -3.78 17.65 -21.53
N LYS A 91 -4.62 18.10 -20.62
CA LYS A 91 -6.05 18.27 -20.84
C LYS A 91 -6.39 19.73 -21.12
N VAL A 92 -7.27 19.98 -22.08
CA VAL A 92 -7.70 21.32 -22.45
C VAL A 92 -9.20 21.40 -22.72
N ARG A 93 -9.79 22.57 -22.50
CA ARG A 93 -11.16 22.91 -22.94
C ARG A 93 -11.28 24.40 -23.23
N LEU A 94 -12.29 24.78 -24.00
CA LEU A 94 -12.66 26.19 -24.21
C LEU A 94 -13.77 26.59 -23.26
N GLU A 95 -13.80 27.85 -22.84
CA GLU A 95 -14.88 28.44 -22.03
C GLU A 95 -16.22 28.44 -22.76
N ASN A 96 -16.19 28.75 -24.06
CA ASN A 96 -17.34 28.81 -24.94
C ASN A 96 -16.91 28.65 -26.41
N ASP A 97 -17.87 28.51 -27.30
CA ASP A 97 -17.70 28.34 -28.75
C ASP A 97 -17.54 29.67 -29.52
N ARG A 98 -17.40 30.79 -28.81
CA ARG A 98 -17.26 32.13 -29.45
C ARG A 98 -15.89 32.27 -30.07
N GLY A 99 -15.87 32.60 -31.37
CA GLY A 99 -14.66 32.83 -32.15
C GLY A 99 -14.59 32.03 -33.43
N THR A 100 -13.68 32.36 -34.29
CA THR A 100 -13.51 31.69 -35.60
C THR A 100 -12.31 30.77 -35.64
N SER A 101 -11.34 30.97 -34.75
CA SER A 101 -10.14 30.14 -34.67
C SER A 101 -9.62 30.12 -33.24
N ARG A 102 -9.21 28.97 -32.78
CA ARG A 102 -8.52 28.75 -31.50
C ARG A 102 -7.47 27.67 -31.68
N GLY A 103 -6.32 27.90 -31.04
CA GLY A 103 -5.22 26.95 -31.14
C GLY A 103 -4.20 27.10 -30.01
N MET A 104 -3.30 26.15 -30.00
CA MET A 104 -2.08 26.18 -29.18
C MET A 104 -0.89 25.91 -30.07
N VAL A 105 0.18 26.68 -29.88
CA VAL A 105 1.46 26.50 -30.59
C VAL A 105 2.49 26.02 -29.58
N PHE A 106 3.07 24.87 -29.87
CA PHE A 106 4.13 24.27 -29.07
C PHE A 106 5.48 24.63 -29.68
N GLN A 107 6.35 25.16 -28.83
CA GLN A 107 7.69 25.60 -29.19
C GLN A 107 8.71 25.03 -28.21
N TYR A 108 9.93 24.85 -28.65
CA TYR A 108 11.08 24.67 -27.77
C TYR A 108 12.00 25.88 -27.82
N VAL A 109 12.63 26.21 -26.69
CA VAL A 109 13.56 27.29 -26.51
C VAL A 109 14.89 26.71 -26.07
N PRO A 110 15.96 26.75 -26.86
CA PRO A 110 17.27 26.23 -26.47
C PRO A 110 17.91 27.11 -25.41
N TYR A 111 18.74 26.50 -24.55
CA TYR A 111 19.65 27.24 -23.70
C TYR A 111 20.76 27.87 -24.55
N ASP A 112 20.98 29.15 -24.34
CA ASP A 112 22.03 29.92 -25.03
C ASP A 112 22.87 30.67 -23.98
N PRO A 113 24.07 30.17 -23.64
CA PRO A 113 24.91 30.79 -22.63
C PRO A 113 25.39 32.20 -23.04
N ASP A 114 25.37 32.54 -24.33
CA ASP A 114 25.81 33.79 -24.89
C ASP A 114 24.68 34.81 -25.06
N ALA A 115 23.43 34.36 -24.80
CA ALA A 115 22.29 35.29 -24.88
C ALA A 115 22.43 36.44 -23.89
N VAL A 116 22.17 37.65 -24.39
CA VAL A 116 22.26 38.90 -23.59
C VAL A 116 21.21 38.94 -22.48
N SER A 117 20.10 38.23 -22.64
CA SER A 117 19.04 38.15 -21.61
C SER A 117 19.51 37.39 -20.38
N ASN A 118 19.10 37.86 -19.21
CA ASN A 118 19.35 37.16 -17.94
C ASN A 118 18.74 35.75 -17.89
N PHE A 119 17.84 35.42 -18.82
CA PHE A 119 17.18 34.11 -18.88
C PHE A 119 17.94 33.10 -19.73
N LYS A 120 19.02 33.47 -20.41
CA LYS A 120 19.83 32.59 -21.25
C LYS A 120 19.00 31.81 -22.28
N GLU A 121 17.94 32.42 -22.79
CA GLU A 121 17.04 31.85 -23.77
C GLU A 121 17.47 32.20 -25.20
N GLY A 122 17.66 31.17 -26.02
CA GLY A 122 17.85 31.31 -27.43
C GLY A 122 16.53 31.52 -28.19
N THR A 123 16.55 31.40 -29.51
CA THR A 123 15.38 31.62 -30.35
C THR A 123 14.38 30.46 -30.22
N ALA A 124 13.12 30.79 -29.92
CA ALA A 124 12.04 29.80 -29.87
C ALA A 124 11.73 29.24 -31.26
N THR A 125 11.61 27.92 -31.35
CA THR A 125 11.26 27.19 -32.58
C THR A 125 9.95 26.47 -32.41
N SER A 126 8.97 26.76 -33.29
CA SER A 126 7.66 26.04 -33.29
C SER A 126 7.82 24.67 -33.92
N PHE A 127 7.20 23.63 -33.29
CA PHE A 127 7.26 22.27 -33.79
C PHE A 127 5.87 21.59 -33.93
N TYR A 128 4.83 22.13 -33.25
CA TYR A 128 3.48 21.60 -33.36
C TYR A 128 2.45 22.71 -33.16
N THR A 129 1.32 22.58 -33.87
CA THR A 129 0.14 23.45 -33.68
C THR A 129 -1.10 22.60 -33.54
N TYR A 130 -1.78 22.74 -32.41
CA TYR A 130 -3.09 22.19 -32.19
C TYR A 130 -4.15 23.25 -32.54
N ASN A 131 -5.13 22.89 -33.36
CA ASN A 131 -6.26 23.74 -33.69
C ASN A 131 -7.57 23.07 -33.24
N TRP A 132 -8.42 23.82 -32.53
CA TRP A 132 -9.78 23.33 -32.27
C TRP A 132 -10.55 23.24 -33.58
N ALA A 133 -11.34 22.14 -33.72
CA ALA A 133 -12.22 21.95 -34.88
C ALA A 133 -13.26 23.06 -34.97
N THR A 134 -13.74 23.33 -36.19
CA THR A 134 -14.83 24.26 -36.45
C THR A 134 -16.09 23.47 -36.83
N PRO A 135 -17.24 23.65 -36.16
CA PRO A 135 -17.51 24.59 -35.03
C PRO A 135 -16.67 24.25 -33.79
N LEU A 136 -16.35 25.26 -32.97
CA LEU A 136 -15.49 25.08 -31.80
C LEU A 136 -16.16 24.13 -30.79
N ASP A 137 -15.45 23.05 -30.46
CA ASP A 137 -15.90 22.09 -29.46
C ASP A 137 -15.38 22.50 -28.07
N ILE A 138 -16.31 22.75 -27.14
CA ILE A 138 -16.02 23.16 -25.76
C ILE A 138 -15.81 21.99 -24.79
N GLY A 139 -15.90 20.74 -25.25
CA GLY A 139 -15.61 19.56 -24.46
C GLY A 139 -14.14 19.47 -24.05
N VAL A 140 -13.86 18.69 -22.99
CA VAL A 140 -12.48 18.39 -22.58
C VAL A 140 -11.81 17.57 -23.67
N LYS A 141 -10.58 17.94 -24.04
CA LYS A 141 -9.73 17.24 -24.99
C LYS A 141 -8.42 16.81 -24.34
N ASP A 142 -8.02 15.58 -24.59
CA ASP A 142 -6.70 15.10 -24.29
C ASP A 142 -5.76 15.43 -25.45
N ILE A 143 -4.70 16.18 -25.14
CA ILE A 143 -3.67 16.57 -26.12
C ILE A 143 -2.45 15.69 -25.88
N SER A 144 -1.90 15.17 -26.96
CA SER A 144 -0.68 14.36 -26.93
C SER A 144 0.20 14.77 -28.13
N VAL A 145 1.35 15.35 -27.84
CA VAL A 145 2.27 15.93 -28.83
C VAL A 145 3.64 15.29 -28.67
N PRO A 146 4.20 14.64 -29.69
CA PRO A 146 5.52 14.03 -29.57
C PRO A 146 6.61 15.09 -29.36
N VAL A 147 7.54 14.82 -28.44
CA VAL A 147 8.76 15.60 -28.30
C VAL A 147 9.57 15.49 -29.60
N PRO A 148 10.01 16.62 -30.20
CA PRO A 148 10.77 16.55 -31.45
C PRO A 148 12.07 15.75 -31.32
N ALA A 149 12.36 14.87 -32.27
CA ALA A 149 13.57 14.06 -32.28
C ALA A 149 14.87 14.91 -32.23
N ALA A 150 14.80 16.15 -32.68
CA ALA A 150 15.95 17.08 -32.65
C ALA A 150 16.36 17.48 -31.24
N ILE A 151 15.44 17.40 -30.24
CA ILE A 151 15.71 17.79 -28.86
C ILE A 151 15.62 16.60 -27.89
N ALA A 152 14.87 15.55 -28.25
CA ALA A 152 14.70 14.35 -27.42
C ALA A 152 16.05 13.64 -27.21
N ASN A 153 16.36 13.33 -25.94
CA ASN A 153 17.60 12.65 -25.53
C ASN A 153 18.90 13.34 -26.03
N SER A 154 18.84 14.63 -26.39
CA SER A 154 20.02 15.37 -26.84
C SER A 154 21.01 15.67 -25.73
N GLY A 155 20.58 15.54 -24.46
CA GLY A 155 21.35 15.94 -23.29
C GLY A 155 21.50 17.46 -23.12
N GLN A 156 20.98 18.26 -24.06
CA GLN A 156 20.99 19.70 -24.00
C GLN A 156 19.74 20.25 -23.29
N PRO A 157 19.87 21.38 -22.57
CA PRO A 157 18.73 21.96 -21.88
C PRO A 157 17.85 22.81 -22.84
N TYR A 158 16.54 22.62 -22.66
CA TYR A 158 15.49 23.36 -23.36
C TYR A 158 14.37 23.77 -22.40
N LYS A 159 13.60 24.77 -22.78
CA LYS A 159 12.26 25.02 -22.23
C LYS A 159 11.21 24.65 -23.27
N ILE A 160 10.08 24.12 -22.81
CA ILE A 160 8.90 23.97 -23.65
C ILE A 160 7.98 25.15 -23.41
N LEU A 161 7.60 25.82 -24.47
CA LEU A 161 6.70 26.96 -24.46
C LEU A 161 5.42 26.60 -25.19
N ILE A 162 4.28 26.77 -24.53
CA ILE A 162 2.96 26.57 -25.12
C ILE A 162 2.23 27.91 -25.15
N SER A 163 1.97 28.40 -26.35
CA SER A 163 1.28 29.67 -26.57
C SER A 163 -0.18 29.40 -26.97
N TYR A 164 -1.11 30.10 -26.31
CA TYR A 164 -2.53 30.03 -26.62
C TYR A 164 -2.90 31.17 -27.57
N VAL A 165 -3.55 30.82 -28.69
CA VAL A 165 -3.85 31.79 -29.77
C VAL A 165 -5.32 31.70 -30.19
N GLY A 166 -5.86 32.78 -30.76
CA GLY A 166 -7.23 32.75 -31.28
C GLY A 166 -7.67 34.08 -31.86
N THR A 167 -8.75 34.04 -32.68
CA THR A 167 -9.36 35.20 -33.31
C THR A 167 -10.87 35.16 -33.25
N GLY A 168 -11.52 36.30 -33.45
CA GLY A 168 -12.93 36.42 -33.71
C GLY A 168 -13.87 36.25 -32.49
N GLY A 169 -13.37 36.35 -31.26
CA GLY A 169 -14.21 36.23 -30.09
C GLY A 169 -13.46 36.32 -28.76
N THR A 170 -14.15 36.11 -27.65
CA THR A 170 -13.65 36.26 -26.27
C THR A 170 -13.52 34.96 -25.48
N SER A 171 -13.49 33.81 -26.17
CA SER A 171 -13.28 32.52 -25.49
C SER A 171 -11.92 32.45 -24.83
N ARG A 172 -11.84 31.76 -23.70
CA ARG A 172 -10.60 31.42 -22.99
C ARG A 172 -10.35 29.93 -23.09
N ALA A 173 -9.09 29.55 -23.03
CA ALA A 173 -8.70 28.15 -22.87
C ALA A 173 -8.42 27.85 -21.39
N PHE A 174 -8.81 26.68 -20.95
CA PHE A 174 -8.45 26.08 -19.69
C PHE A 174 -7.56 24.89 -19.99
N SER A 175 -6.51 24.71 -19.22
CA SER A 175 -5.61 23.55 -19.35
C SER A 175 -5.21 23.01 -17.98
N ASP A 176 -4.92 21.72 -17.95
CA ASP A 176 -4.63 20.98 -16.74
C ASP A 176 -3.76 19.77 -17.07
N ASP A 177 -3.17 19.13 -16.04
CA ASP A 177 -2.39 17.90 -16.19
C ASP A 177 -1.29 18.00 -17.26
N LEU A 178 -0.60 19.15 -17.35
CA LEU A 178 0.49 19.33 -18.31
C LEU A 178 1.71 18.54 -17.88
N PHE A 179 2.00 17.48 -18.59
CA PHE A 179 3.19 16.65 -18.44
C PHE A 179 4.14 16.84 -19.62
N ILE A 180 5.44 17.00 -19.35
CA ILE A 180 6.50 17.14 -20.36
C ILE A 180 7.58 16.12 -20.03
N PRO A 181 7.87 15.12 -20.91
CA PRO A 181 8.95 14.17 -20.67
C PRO A 181 10.32 14.86 -20.59
N GLY A 182 11.06 14.63 -19.51
CA GLY A 182 12.38 15.17 -19.34
C GLY A 182 12.79 15.32 -17.89
N THR A 183 14.06 15.62 -17.69
CA THR A 183 14.66 15.82 -16.37
C THR A 183 14.94 17.31 -16.15
N TYR A 184 14.77 17.78 -14.91
CA TYR A 184 15.15 19.16 -14.56
C TYR A 184 16.63 19.40 -14.85
N TRP A 185 16.91 20.59 -15.36
CA TRP A 185 18.27 21.08 -15.49
C TRP A 185 18.42 22.40 -14.73
N SER A 186 19.29 22.40 -13.72
CA SER A 186 19.58 23.60 -12.96
C SER A 186 20.65 24.44 -13.70
N ASP A 187 20.27 25.63 -14.10
CA ASP A 187 21.26 26.65 -14.53
C ASP A 187 21.85 27.34 -13.29
N PRO A 188 23.10 27.09 -12.94
CA PRO A 188 23.75 27.75 -11.79
C PRO A 188 23.85 29.28 -11.95
N SER A 189 23.65 29.80 -13.15
CA SER A 189 23.65 31.24 -13.43
C SER A 189 22.26 31.89 -13.37
N ASN A 190 21.19 31.14 -13.18
CA ASN A 190 19.82 31.64 -13.20
C ASN A 190 19.40 32.19 -11.83
N ALA A 191 19.68 33.47 -11.59
CA ALA A 191 19.34 34.16 -10.34
C ALA A 191 17.83 34.35 -10.10
N TYR A 192 16.96 33.98 -11.02
CA TYR A 192 15.52 34.21 -10.95
C TYR A 192 14.72 32.96 -10.58
N CYS A 193 15.31 31.78 -10.67
CA CYS A 193 14.74 30.57 -10.16
C CYS A 193 15.35 30.25 -8.80
N LEU A 194 14.54 30.00 -7.81
CA LEU A 194 15.05 29.37 -6.60
C LEU A 194 15.73 28.07 -7.01
N PRO A 195 16.94 27.77 -6.49
CA PRO A 195 17.49 26.45 -6.70
C PRO A 195 16.42 25.46 -6.26
N LEU A 196 16.02 24.53 -7.14
CA LEU A 196 15.22 23.39 -6.72
C LEU A 196 15.94 22.84 -5.49
N PRO A 197 15.23 22.59 -4.38
CA PRO A 197 15.86 21.91 -3.28
C PRO A 197 16.52 20.68 -3.88
N THR A 198 17.80 20.51 -3.64
CA THR A 198 18.49 19.28 -3.98
C THR A 198 17.78 18.20 -3.20
N ILE A 199 16.88 17.49 -3.87
CA ILE A 199 16.18 16.38 -3.28
C ILE A 199 17.26 15.34 -3.03
N LYS A 200 17.57 15.16 -1.75
CA LYS A 200 18.59 14.22 -1.34
C LYS A 200 18.02 12.82 -1.48
N ASP A 201 18.71 12.00 -2.24
CA ASP A 201 18.48 10.56 -2.39
C ASP A 201 19.85 9.92 -2.11
N SER A 202 20.02 9.44 -0.87
CA SER A 202 21.32 9.06 -0.35
C SER A 202 21.82 7.73 -0.89
N ASP A 203 20.93 6.81 -1.24
CA ASP A 203 21.28 5.47 -1.75
C ASP A 203 21.01 5.32 -3.25
N SER A 204 20.41 6.34 -3.86
CA SER A 204 20.16 6.43 -5.30
C SER A 204 19.21 5.35 -5.84
N ASP A 205 18.21 4.97 -5.05
CA ASP A 205 17.16 4.04 -5.47
C ASP A 205 16.01 4.70 -6.25
N GLY A 206 15.98 6.04 -6.26
CA GLY A 206 15.02 6.89 -6.95
C GLY A 206 13.91 7.42 -6.02
N VAL A 207 14.00 7.21 -4.71
CA VAL A 207 13.11 7.77 -3.69
C VAL A 207 13.86 8.80 -2.86
N ALA A 208 13.25 9.95 -2.62
CA ALA A 208 13.87 10.99 -1.79
C ALA A 208 14.06 10.52 -0.36
N ASP A 209 15.16 10.91 0.30
CA ASP A 209 15.36 10.67 1.72
C ASP A 209 14.16 11.09 2.59
N SER A 210 13.43 12.12 2.19
CA SER A 210 12.26 12.63 2.92
C SER A 210 11.00 11.75 2.79
N GLU A 211 10.95 10.90 1.78
CA GLU A 211 9.83 10.00 1.46
C GLU A 211 10.23 8.53 1.62
N ASP A 212 11.52 8.29 1.85
CA ASP A 212 12.12 6.99 2.01
C ASP A 212 12.20 6.60 3.49
N ALA A 213 11.60 5.47 3.86
CA ALA A 213 11.74 4.90 5.20
C ALA A 213 13.14 4.33 5.45
N TYR A 214 13.95 4.14 4.39
CA TYR A 214 15.28 3.52 4.42
C TYR A 214 16.32 4.28 3.61
N PRO A 215 16.56 5.58 3.85
CA PRO A 215 17.30 6.48 2.94
C PRO A 215 18.78 6.16 2.73
N ASN A 216 19.25 5.02 3.18
CA ASN A 216 20.61 4.53 2.96
C ASN A 216 20.63 3.04 2.55
N ASP A 217 19.51 2.51 2.05
CA ASP A 217 19.39 1.11 1.64
C ASP A 217 18.63 0.98 0.31
N VAL A 218 19.36 0.96 -0.78
CA VAL A 218 18.87 0.87 -2.18
C VAL A 218 17.87 -0.27 -2.45
N LYS A 219 17.71 -1.23 -1.53
CA LYS A 219 16.79 -2.37 -1.67
C LYS A 219 15.44 -2.14 -0.99
N ARG A 220 15.32 -1.15 -0.12
CA ARG A 220 14.14 -0.87 0.69
C ARG A 220 13.78 0.60 0.59
N ALA A 221 12.49 0.92 0.50
CA ALA A 221 12.03 2.30 0.40
C ALA A 221 10.79 2.58 1.28
N TYR A 222 9.80 1.68 1.32
CA TYR A 222 8.53 1.95 1.97
C TYR A 222 8.12 0.87 2.95
N ASP A 223 7.32 1.29 3.93
CA ASP A 223 6.68 0.40 4.90
C ASP A 223 5.16 0.42 4.74
N ASN A 224 4.56 -0.76 4.81
CA ASN A 224 3.13 -0.94 4.95
C ASN A 224 2.83 -1.73 6.22
N PHE A 225 1.97 -1.20 7.09
CA PHE A 225 1.66 -1.82 8.38
C PHE A 225 0.24 -2.38 8.44
N TYR A 226 0.10 -3.57 9.04
CA TYR A 226 -1.19 -4.10 9.47
C TYR A 226 -1.10 -4.64 10.92
N PRO A 227 -1.98 -4.17 11.82
CA PRO A 227 -2.84 -3.00 11.67
C PRO A 227 -2.03 -1.72 11.38
N ALA A 228 -2.67 -0.73 10.75
CA ALA A 228 -2.02 0.54 10.42
C ALA A 228 -1.46 1.26 11.67
N THR A 229 -2.17 1.13 12.79
CA THR A 229 -1.75 1.64 14.10
C THR A 229 -1.97 0.59 15.16
N GLY A 230 -1.18 0.63 16.25
CA GLY A 230 -1.31 -0.32 17.35
C GLY A 230 -0.92 -1.75 16.99
N LYS A 231 -1.57 -2.71 17.65
CA LYS A 231 -1.42 -4.15 17.40
C LYS A 231 -2.80 -4.78 17.20
N GLY A 232 -2.85 -5.84 16.43
CA GLY A 232 -4.01 -6.73 16.34
C GLY A 232 -3.92 -7.86 17.38
N THR A 233 -4.99 -8.63 17.51
CA THR A 233 -5.04 -9.84 18.33
C THR A 233 -5.41 -11.04 17.47
N ILE A 234 -4.74 -12.17 17.70
CA ILE A 234 -5.09 -13.48 17.17
C ILE A 234 -5.31 -14.43 18.34
N MET A 235 -6.38 -15.24 18.27
CA MET A 235 -6.76 -16.20 19.30
C MET A 235 -7.19 -17.51 18.66
N PHE A 236 -6.91 -18.62 19.34
CA PHE A 236 -7.26 -19.96 18.89
C PHE A 236 -7.90 -20.78 20.02
N GLU A 237 -8.78 -21.67 19.60
CA GLU A 237 -9.35 -22.77 20.37
C GLU A 237 -8.73 -24.07 19.85
N ASP A 238 -8.05 -24.87 20.70
CA ASP A 238 -7.19 -25.96 20.23
C ASP A 238 -7.86 -27.35 20.19
N LEU A 239 -9.14 -27.47 20.57
CA LEU A 239 -9.86 -28.73 20.56
C LEU A 239 -10.55 -29.04 19.22
N TRP A 240 -10.36 -28.28 18.16
CA TRP A 240 -10.87 -28.60 16.83
C TRP A 240 -10.56 -30.07 16.45
N PRO A 241 -11.52 -30.84 15.89
CA PRO A 241 -12.85 -30.44 15.37
C PRO A 241 -13.99 -30.44 16.41
N THR A 242 -13.70 -30.52 17.70
CA THR A 242 -14.66 -30.27 18.79
C THR A 242 -14.59 -28.79 19.26
N THR A 243 -15.64 -28.29 19.92
CA THR A 243 -15.68 -26.89 20.35
C THR A 243 -14.97 -26.63 21.67
N GLY A 244 -14.68 -27.67 22.47
CA GLY A 244 -14.09 -27.47 23.80
C GLY A 244 -14.94 -26.61 24.72
N ASP A 245 -14.31 -25.79 25.54
CA ASP A 245 -14.97 -24.82 26.42
C ASP A 245 -15.15 -23.43 25.75
N TYR A 246 -14.63 -23.30 24.52
CA TYR A 246 -14.83 -22.17 23.60
C TYR A 246 -14.45 -20.80 24.21
N ASP A 247 -13.32 -20.76 24.90
CA ASP A 247 -12.85 -19.57 25.59
C ASP A 247 -11.77 -18.78 24.84
N PHE A 248 -11.26 -19.33 23.71
CA PHE A 248 -10.26 -18.72 22.82
C PHE A 248 -8.99 -18.27 23.52
N ASN A 249 -8.64 -18.85 24.62
CA ASN A 249 -7.43 -18.53 25.35
C ASN A 249 -6.35 -19.63 25.28
N ASP A 250 -6.59 -20.70 24.50
CA ASP A 250 -5.61 -21.78 24.30
C ASP A 250 -4.34 -21.29 23.63
N PHE A 251 -4.47 -20.29 22.76
CA PHE A 251 -3.35 -19.51 22.29
C PHE A 251 -3.80 -18.06 22.01
N VAL A 252 -3.18 -17.10 22.66
CA VAL A 252 -3.45 -15.67 22.47
C VAL A 252 -2.15 -14.94 22.15
N ALA A 253 -2.13 -14.23 21.03
CA ALA A 253 -1.03 -13.33 20.70
C ALA A 253 -1.52 -11.98 20.16
N SER A 254 -0.78 -10.93 20.49
CA SER A 254 -0.87 -9.65 19.77
C SER A 254 0.15 -9.64 18.65
N PHE A 255 -0.18 -8.98 17.54
CA PHE A 255 0.71 -8.92 16.40
C PHE A 255 0.72 -7.56 15.72
N ARG A 256 1.80 -7.27 15.02
CA ARG A 256 1.88 -6.21 14.02
C ARG A 256 2.72 -6.70 12.85
N GLN A 257 2.15 -6.63 11.67
CA GLN A 257 2.84 -6.92 10.42
C GLN A 257 3.42 -5.63 9.84
N GLN A 258 4.66 -5.68 9.39
CA GLN A 258 5.29 -4.67 8.55
C GLN A 258 5.68 -5.34 7.24
N THR A 259 5.17 -4.84 6.13
CA THR A 259 5.58 -5.26 4.79
C THR A 259 6.48 -4.19 4.22
N VAL A 260 7.74 -4.53 3.97
CA VAL A 260 8.76 -3.64 3.43
C VAL A 260 8.75 -3.75 1.91
N LEU A 261 8.74 -2.61 1.24
CA LEU A 261 8.71 -2.49 -0.22
C LEU A 261 9.96 -1.77 -0.71
N ASN A 262 10.42 -2.13 -1.90
CA ASN A 262 11.46 -1.35 -2.59
C ASN A 262 10.85 -0.16 -3.36
N ALA A 263 11.69 0.66 -3.97
CA ALA A 263 11.31 1.82 -4.78
C ALA A 263 10.33 1.50 -5.94
N LYS A 264 10.25 0.24 -6.36
CA LYS A 264 9.32 -0.24 -7.41
C LYS A 264 8.02 -0.82 -6.83
N ASN A 265 7.77 -0.64 -5.53
CA ASN A 265 6.65 -1.23 -4.79
C ASN A 265 6.62 -2.77 -4.79
N ASN A 266 7.74 -3.43 -5.01
CA ASN A 266 7.86 -4.87 -4.83
C ASN A 266 8.14 -5.20 -3.37
N VAL A 267 7.53 -6.28 -2.86
CA VAL A 267 7.73 -6.75 -1.49
C VAL A 267 9.14 -7.33 -1.34
N VAL A 268 9.88 -6.78 -0.40
CA VAL A 268 11.25 -7.20 -0.05
C VAL A 268 11.24 -8.11 1.17
N GLU A 269 10.49 -7.71 2.19
CA GLU A 269 10.39 -8.41 3.48
C GLU A 269 9.00 -8.33 4.06
N ILE A 270 8.64 -9.33 4.85
CA ILE A 270 7.54 -9.27 5.82
C ILE A 270 8.15 -9.47 7.21
N LYS A 271 7.91 -8.52 8.11
CA LYS A 271 8.28 -8.60 9.52
C LYS A 271 7.02 -8.75 10.35
N LEU A 272 6.96 -9.81 11.13
CA LEU A 272 5.85 -10.10 12.03
C LEU A 272 6.34 -9.95 13.46
N ASN A 273 5.91 -8.87 14.10
CA ASN A 273 6.15 -8.64 15.51
C ASN A 273 5.03 -9.29 16.30
N ILE A 274 5.33 -10.37 17.00
CA ILE A 274 4.37 -11.23 17.69
C ILE A 274 4.65 -11.19 19.19
N THR A 275 3.63 -10.91 19.98
CA THR A 275 3.69 -10.97 21.45
C THR A 275 2.78 -12.09 21.92
N VAL A 276 3.35 -13.21 22.39
CA VAL A 276 2.57 -14.31 22.99
C VAL A 276 2.11 -13.87 24.38
N ARG A 277 0.80 -13.86 24.60
CA ARG A 277 0.15 -13.31 25.80
C ARG A 277 -0.37 -14.40 26.74
N ALA A 278 -0.94 -15.46 26.17
CA ALA A 278 -1.52 -16.56 26.95
C ALA A 278 -1.40 -17.90 26.22
N ILE A 279 -1.38 -18.98 27.02
CA ILE A 279 -1.45 -20.37 26.60
C ILE A 279 -2.43 -21.08 27.52
N GLY A 280 -3.58 -21.50 26.98
CA GLY A 280 -4.57 -22.29 27.73
C GLY A 280 -4.10 -23.73 27.94
N ALA A 281 -4.64 -24.36 28.97
CA ALA A 281 -4.44 -25.77 29.29
C ALA A 281 -2.96 -26.24 29.21
N SER A 282 -2.74 -27.41 28.60
CA SER A 282 -1.45 -28.10 28.68
C SER A 282 -0.94 -28.62 27.33
N PHE A 283 -1.63 -28.29 26.23
CA PHE A 283 -1.16 -28.71 24.91
C PHE A 283 0.08 -27.92 24.48
N HIS A 284 1.01 -28.63 23.89
CA HIS A 284 2.22 -28.05 23.32
C HIS A 284 1.95 -27.60 21.88
N ASN A 285 1.25 -26.47 21.76
CA ASN A 285 0.82 -25.97 20.48
C ASN A 285 1.98 -25.27 19.72
N GLY A 286 2.15 -25.61 18.44
CA GLY A 286 2.99 -24.88 17.51
C GLY A 286 2.20 -23.77 16.81
N PHE A 287 2.90 -22.80 16.21
CA PHE A 287 2.29 -21.74 15.43
C PHE A 287 2.99 -21.58 14.09
N GLY A 288 2.22 -21.66 13.03
CA GLY A 288 2.69 -21.54 11.66
C GLY A 288 2.01 -20.44 10.88
N ILE A 289 2.63 -20.06 9.77
CA ILE A 289 2.15 -19.06 8.83
C ILE A 289 2.31 -19.61 7.43
N GLN A 290 1.23 -19.79 6.71
CA GLN A 290 1.22 -20.06 5.28
C GLN A 290 1.12 -18.74 4.51
N LEU A 291 1.93 -18.58 3.49
CA LEU A 291 1.81 -17.50 2.52
C LEU A 291 1.04 -18.04 1.31
N ASP A 292 -0.28 -17.80 1.29
CA ASP A 292 -1.14 -18.38 0.25
C ASP A 292 -0.70 -17.91 -1.15
N ASN A 293 -0.62 -18.87 -2.09
CA ASN A 293 -0.19 -18.65 -3.48
C ASN A 293 1.29 -18.21 -3.68
N ILE A 294 2.12 -18.24 -2.64
CA ILE A 294 3.55 -17.95 -2.71
C ILE A 294 4.32 -19.25 -2.58
N SER A 295 5.15 -19.56 -3.59
CA SER A 295 6.00 -20.76 -3.57
C SER A 295 7.14 -20.62 -2.54
N PRO A 296 7.56 -21.71 -1.87
CA PRO A 296 8.75 -21.70 -1.03
C PRO A 296 10.01 -21.15 -1.71
N LYS A 297 10.12 -21.30 -3.03
CA LYS A 297 11.25 -20.79 -3.83
C LYS A 297 11.29 -19.26 -3.96
N GLN A 298 10.19 -18.56 -3.65
CA GLN A 298 10.15 -17.09 -3.63
C GLN A 298 10.68 -16.53 -2.32
N VAL A 299 10.77 -17.36 -1.28
CA VAL A 299 11.36 -16.99 0.01
C VAL A 299 12.89 -17.15 -0.07
N LEU A 300 13.61 -16.07 0.17
CA LEU A 300 15.05 -16.05 0.25
C LEU A 300 15.53 -16.61 1.58
N SER A 301 14.94 -16.14 2.67
CA SER A 301 15.29 -16.58 4.03
C SER A 301 14.19 -16.27 5.03
N VAL A 302 14.19 -17.05 6.11
CA VAL A 302 13.37 -16.82 7.31
C VAL A 302 14.30 -16.73 8.51
N THR A 303 14.09 -15.72 9.35
CA THR A 303 14.82 -15.55 10.63
C THR A 303 13.85 -15.25 11.77
N GLY A 304 14.27 -15.51 13.00
CA GLY A 304 13.45 -15.26 14.20
C GLY A 304 12.50 -16.39 14.59
N ALA A 305 12.45 -17.51 13.85
CA ALA A 305 11.72 -18.69 14.24
C ALA A 305 12.33 -19.33 15.51
N ILE A 306 11.48 -19.75 16.45
CA ILE A 306 11.87 -20.33 17.75
C ILE A 306 11.50 -21.82 17.74
N THR A 307 12.33 -22.61 17.09
CA THR A 307 12.11 -24.06 16.96
C THR A 307 13.17 -24.86 17.68
N GLY A 308 12.77 -25.99 18.27
CA GLY A 308 13.66 -26.98 18.82
C GLY A 308 13.97 -28.10 17.84
N LYS A 309 14.75 -29.06 18.29
CA LYS A 309 14.92 -30.30 17.56
C LYS A 309 13.69 -31.18 17.78
N THR A 310 12.94 -31.46 16.73
CA THR A 310 11.71 -32.26 16.76
C THR A 310 11.67 -33.19 15.55
N ASP A 311 10.97 -34.32 15.67
CA ASP A 311 10.84 -35.30 14.59
C ASP A 311 9.70 -35.00 13.61
N TRP A 312 8.78 -34.08 13.97
CA TRP A 312 7.63 -33.73 13.16
C TRP A 312 7.84 -32.54 12.21
N LEU A 313 8.91 -31.77 12.39
CA LEU A 313 9.20 -30.59 11.60
C LEU A 313 10.45 -30.80 10.76
N SER A 314 10.33 -30.64 9.45
CA SER A 314 11.46 -30.58 8.50
C SER A 314 11.48 -29.23 7.81
N VAL A 315 12.63 -28.56 7.83
CA VAL A 315 12.79 -27.18 7.33
C VAL A 315 13.84 -27.15 6.23
N GLU A 316 13.54 -26.44 5.15
CA GLU A 316 14.47 -26.17 4.05
C GLU A 316 15.55 -25.15 4.46
N SER A 317 16.58 -25.05 3.65
CA SER A 317 17.72 -24.15 3.93
C SER A 317 17.33 -22.67 4.02
N ASN A 318 16.24 -22.27 3.38
CA ASN A 318 15.71 -20.90 3.44
C ASN A 318 14.75 -20.66 4.63
N GLY A 319 14.50 -21.67 5.46
CA GLY A 319 13.64 -21.57 6.64
C GLY A 319 12.17 -21.89 6.41
N THR A 320 11.73 -22.27 5.19
CA THR A 320 10.40 -22.73 4.93
C THR A 320 10.24 -24.21 5.30
N GLU A 321 9.03 -24.65 5.68
CA GLU A 321 8.73 -26.05 5.93
C GLU A 321 8.79 -26.84 4.63
N SER A 322 9.42 -28.04 4.71
CA SER A 322 9.58 -28.93 3.55
C SER A 322 8.26 -29.58 3.11
N GLY A 323 8.15 -29.90 1.82
CA GLY A 323 7.05 -30.69 1.28
C GLY A 323 5.75 -29.90 1.08
N GLN A 324 5.79 -28.59 1.06
CA GLN A 324 4.66 -27.70 0.92
C GLN A 324 4.59 -27.05 -0.47
N THR A 325 3.39 -26.93 -1.03
CA THR A 325 3.14 -26.20 -2.28
C THR A 325 3.30 -24.70 -2.08
N TYR A 326 2.77 -24.16 -0.98
CA TYR A 326 2.93 -22.77 -0.57
C TYR A 326 4.00 -22.62 0.50
N ALA A 327 4.61 -21.47 0.59
CA ALA A 327 5.60 -21.18 1.62
C ALA A 327 4.94 -21.23 3.01
N ASN A 328 5.36 -22.21 3.79
CA ASN A 328 4.95 -22.38 5.18
C ASN A 328 6.13 -22.10 6.10
N ILE A 329 5.92 -21.30 7.11
CA ILE A 329 6.92 -20.89 8.09
C ILE A 329 6.42 -21.26 9.49
N ILE A 330 7.14 -22.12 10.18
CA ILE A 330 6.84 -22.45 11.58
C ILE A 330 7.51 -21.41 12.46
N ALA A 331 6.72 -20.49 13.01
CA ALA A 331 7.21 -19.43 13.88
C ALA A 331 7.76 -19.98 15.21
N PHE A 332 7.08 -20.97 15.76
CA PHE A 332 7.58 -21.80 16.87
C PHE A 332 6.92 -23.17 16.85
N ASP A 333 7.64 -24.19 17.31
CA ASP A 333 7.17 -25.57 17.39
C ASP A 333 6.44 -25.89 18.70
N ASP A 334 6.56 -25.02 19.70
CA ASP A 334 5.99 -25.16 21.02
C ASP A 334 5.83 -23.79 21.67
N ALA A 335 4.59 -23.40 21.98
CA ALA A 335 4.28 -22.10 22.59
C ALA A 335 4.99 -21.90 23.94
N PHE A 336 5.20 -22.98 24.72
CA PHE A 336 5.91 -22.92 26.00
C PHE A 336 7.42 -22.62 25.86
N ARG A 337 8.01 -22.75 24.65
CA ARG A 337 9.36 -22.24 24.41
C ARG A 337 9.42 -20.72 24.37
N VAL A 338 8.33 -20.10 23.88
CA VAL A 338 8.21 -18.65 23.79
C VAL A 338 7.75 -18.07 25.12
N LEU A 339 6.71 -18.64 25.70
CA LEU A 339 6.10 -18.19 26.96
C LEU A 339 6.13 -19.32 28.00
N PRO A 340 7.26 -19.51 28.74
CA PRO A 340 7.39 -20.59 29.69
C PRO A 340 6.35 -20.51 30.82
N SER A 341 5.82 -21.68 31.19
CA SER A 341 4.84 -21.76 32.28
C SER A 341 5.49 -21.37 33.62
N PRO A 342 4.88 -20.44 34.38
CA PRO A 342 5.29 -20.11 35.72
C PRO A 342 4.75 -21.12 36.77
N GLY A 343 4.05 -22.18 36.32
CA GLY A 343 3.33 -23.16 37.13
C GLY A 343 1.81 -22.91 37.14
N GLY A 344 1.05 -23.89 37.56
CA GLY A 344 -0.42 -23.86 37.59
C GLY A 344 -1.05 -24.40 36.30
N SER A 345 -2.29 -24.00 35.98
CA SER A 345 -3.05 -24.43 34.81
C SER A 345 -2.92 -23.37 33.71
N GLY A 346 -2.28 -23.74 32.60
CA GLY A 346 -2.00 -22.83 31.52
C GLY A 346 -1.04 -21.66 31.90
N VAL A 347 -0.94 -20.66 31.05
CA VAL A 347 -0.16 -19.44 31.29
C VAL A 347 -1.06 -18.23 31.03
N ASN A 348 -1.20 -17.37 32.04
CA ASN A 348 -1.98 -16.13 31.96
C ASN A 348 -3.47 -16.33 31.58
N VAL A 349 -4.10 -17.42 31.97
CA VAL A 349 -5.52 -17.69 31.69
C VAL A 349 -6.34 -17.87 32.94
N ASP A 350 -5.75 -18.36 34.04
CA ASP A 350 -6.40 -18.59 35.32
C ASP A 350 -5.97 -17.52 36.33
N PRO A 351 -6.91 -16.68 36.84
CA PRO A 351 -6.59 -15.67 37.85
C PRO A 351 -6.02 -16.25 39.17
N ALA A 352 -6.27 -17.54 39.47
CA ALA A 352 -5.75 -18.23 40.65
C ALA A 352 -4.34 -18.79 40.48
N SER A 353 -3.86 -18.88 39.21
CA SER A 353 -2.54 -19.40 38.88
C SER A 353 -1.47 -18.27 38.84
N PRO A 354 -0.18 -18.62 38.99
CA PRO A 354 0.91 -17.67 38.75
C PRO A 354 0.85 -17.11 37.32
N SER A 355 1.25 -15.85 37.18
CA SER A 355 1.32 -15.18 35.87
C SER A 355 2.75 -14.88 35.47
N THR A 356 2.98 -14.67 34.17
CA THR A 356 4.26 -14.21 33.62
C THR A 356 4.03 -13.09 32.61
N LYS A 357 5.06 -12.31 32.34
CA LYS A 357 4.96 -11.24 31.35
C LYS A 357 4.86 -11.83 29.94
N PRO A 358 3.98 -11.27 29.08
CA PRO A 358 3.96 -11.61 27.66
C PRO A 358 5.34 -11.48 27.00
N VAL A 359 5.66 -12.36 26.08
CA VAL A 359 6.97 -12.41 25.41
C VAL A 359 6.81 -12.00 23.96
N ASN A 360 7.63 -11.04 23.55
CA ASN A 360 7.69 -10.54 22.19
C ASN A 360 8.86 -11.16 21.42
N PHE A 361 8.62 -11.50 20.15
CA PHE A 361 9.66 -11.87 19.21
C PHE A 361 9.31 -11.33 17.81
N GLU A 362 10.29 -11.29 16.92
CA GLU A 362 10.12 -10.86 15.54
C GLU A 362 10.47 -12.00 14.59
N LEU A 363 9.56 -12.32 13.68
CA LEU A 363 9.77 -13.23 12.56
C LEU A 363 9.95 -12.39 11.30
N VAL A 364 11.06 -12.61 10.57
CA VAL A 364 11.35 -11.91 9.33
C VAL A 364 11.41 -12.90 8.17
N ILE A 365 10.65 -12.63 7.13
CA ILE A 365 10.57 -13.41 5.90
C ILE A 365 11.05 -12.50 4.77
N SER A 366 12.22 -12.80 4.19
CA SER A 366 12.79 -12.06 3.06
C SER A 366 12.52 -12.78 1.75
N PHE A 367 12.30 -12.02 0.66
CA PHE A 367 11.95 -12.57 -0.65
C PHE A 367 13.11 -12.49 -1.65
N ASP A 368 13.18 -13.47 -2.56
CA ASP A 368 14.15 -13.50 -3.65
C ASP A 368 13.65 -12.61 -4.82
N LEU A 369 14.23 -11.43 -4.94
CA LEU A 369 13.89 -10.46 -5.99
C LEU A 369 14.65 -10.68 -7.29
N GLU A 370 15.69 -11.54 -7.28
CA GLU A 370 16.59 -11.74 -8.41
C GLU A 370 16.24 -12.99 -9.21
N ASN A 371 15.93 -14.10 -8.51
CA ASN A 371 15.78 -15.42 -9.12
C ASN A 371 14.35 -15.94 -9.10
N ALA A 372 13.41 -15.23 -8.45
CA ALA A 372 12.02 -15.61 -8.36
C ALA A 372 11.07 -14.52 -8.90
N LYS A 373 9.80 -14.88 -9.10
CA LYS A 373 8.76 -13.91 -9.45
C LYS A 373 8.62 -12.91 -8.30
N VAL A 374 8.78 -11.63 -8.58
CA VAL A 374 8.58 -10.55 -7.62
C VAL A 374 7.11 -10.47 -7.16
N LEU A 375 6.91 -10.05 -5.92
CA LEU A 375 5.61 -9.94 -5.26
C LEU A 375 5.25 -8.46 -5.10
N GLU A 376 3.99 -8.15 -5.32
CA GLU A 376 3.40 -6.87 -4.96
C GLU A 376 2.60 -7.04 -3.65
N LEU A 377 2.27 -5.93 -2.99
CA LEU A 377 1.50 -5.96 -1.74
C LEU A 377 0.18 -6.74 -1.84
N LYS A 378 -0.49 -6.67 -2.99
CA LYS A 378 -1.74 -7.40 -3.28
C LYS A 378 -1.59 -8.92 -3.34
N ASP A 379 -0.36 -9.41 -3.56
CA ASP A 379 -0.07 -10.85 -3.63
C ASP A 379 0.14 -11.46 -2.23
N ILE A 380 0.28 -10.61 -1.21
CA ILE A 380 0.53 -11.06 0.16
C ILE A 380 -0.79 -11.41 0.85
N GLN A 381 -0.98 -12.71 1.07
CA GLN A 381 -2.05 -13.23 1.90
C GLN A 381 -1.44 -14.09 3.00
N ILE A 382 -1.49 -13.59 4.22
CA ILE A 382 -1.00 -14.29 5.42
C ILE A 382 -2.12 -15.15 5.97
N ASN A 383 -1.83 -16.43 6.15
CA ASN A 383 -2.73 -17.44 6.64
C ASN A 383 -2.11 -18.09 7.89
N PRO A 384 -2.32 -17.51 9.07
CA PRO A 384 -1.79 -18.04 10.33
C PRO A 384 -2.57 -19.27 10.78
N TYR A 385 -1.87 -20.22 11.40
CA TYR A 385 -2.50 -21.43 11.93
C TYR A 385 -1.81 -21.95 13.18
N LEU A 386 -2.59 -22.64 14.01
CA LEU A 386 -2.14 -23.36 15.19
C LEU A 386 -1.90 -24.83 14.82
N ILE A 387 -0.77 -25.41 15.27
CA ILE A 387 -0.51 -26.85 15.21
C ILE A 387 -0.81 -27.41 16.58
N VAL A 388 -1.84 -28.22 16.67
CA VAL A 388 -2.34 -28.70 17.96
C VAL A 388 -1.42 -29.77 18.54
N ASN A 389 -0.94 -29.52 19.75
CA ASN A 389 -0.19 -30.49 20.57
C ASN A 389 0.94 -31.19 19.79
N GLN A 390 1.66 -30.46 18.92
CA GLN A 390 2.72 -30.99 18.05
C GLN A 390 2.25 -32.10 17.08
N GLU A 391 0.95 -32.27 16.90
CA GLU A 391 0.38 -33.14 15.87
C GLU A 391 0.34 -32.38 14.53
N ARG A 392 1.44 -32.46 13.72
CA ARG A 392 1.60 -31.62 12.52
C ARG A 392 0.40 -31.65 11.57
N GLU A 393 -0.29 -32.76 11.49
CA GLU A 393 -1.47 -32.91 10.62
C GLU A 393 -2.74 -32.28 11.20
N ARG A 394 -2.73 -31.91 12.49
CA ARG A 394 -3.87 -31.29 13.17
C ARG A 394 -3.63 -29.79 13.29
N GLU A 395 -4.14 -29.05 12.33
CA GLU A 395 -3.95 -27.62 12.24
C GLU A 395 -5.28 -26.87 12.19
N ILE A 396 -5.29 -25.66 12.75
CA ILE A 396 -6.47 -24.81 12.85
C ILE A 396 -6.13 -23.47 12.20
N HIS A 397 -6.85 -23.13 11.14
CA HIS A 397 -6.73 -21.87 10.43
C HIS A 397 -7.89 -20.91 10.74
N LEU A 398 -7.74 -19.66 10.33
CA LEU A 398 -8.86 -18.72 10.32
C LEU A 398 -9.99 -19.25 9.41
N PRO A 399 -11.24 -18.84 9.65
CA PRO A 399 -12.38 -19.29 8.86
C PRO A 399 -12.19 -19.13 7.35
N ASN A 400 -12.44 -20.20 6.61
CA ASN A 400 -12.33 -20.29 5.14
C ASN A 400 -10.92 -20.12 4.58
N MET A 401 -9.88 -20.10 5.41
CA MET A 401 -8.50 -20.18 4.93
C MET A 401 -8.17 -21.61 4.51
N VAL A 402 -7.29 -21.75 3.52
CA VAL A 402 -6.89 -23.04 2.97
C VAL A 402 -5.91 -23.72 3.92
N PRO A 403 -6.13 -24.99 4.28
CA PRO A 403 -5.17 -25.75 5.07
C PRO A 403 -3.87 -25.99 4.31
N THR A 404 -2.81 -26.35 5.03
CA THR A 404 -1.54 -26.73 4.40
C THR A 404 -1.65 -28.11 3.72
N ASP A 405 -0.65 -28.48 2.91
CA ASP A 405 -0.61 -29.80 2.26
C ASP A 405 -0.48 -30.96 3.27
N LEU A 406 -0.03 -30.68 4.49
CA LEU A 406 0.12 -31.67 5.55
C LEU A 406 -1.12 -31.86 6.42
N ALA A 407 -2.16 -31.04 6.25
CA ALA A 407 -3.38 -31.13 7.03
C ALA A 407 -4.12 -32.46 6.83
N ASN A 408 -4.56 -33.07 7.91
CA ASN A 408 -5.33 -34.30 7.87
C ASN A 408 -6.77 -34.06 7.38
N GLN A 409 -7.01 -34.30 6.10
CA GLN A 409 -8.31 -34.08 5.46
C GLN A 409 -9.46 -34.88 6.09
N LYS A 410 -9.18 -35.95 6.87
CA LYS A 410 -10.21 -36.76 7.53
C LYS A 410 -10.83 -36.08 8.75
N LEU A 411 -10.23 -35.04 9.27
CA LEU A 411 -10.75 -34.27 10.41
C LEU A 411 -11.87 -33.30 9.99
N PHE A 412 -11.84 -32.82 8.75
CA PHE A 412 -12.82 -31.87 8.25
C PHE A 412 -14.23 -32.48 8.15
N GLY A 413 -15.21 -31.71 8.59
CA GLY A 413 -16.60 -32.14 8.62
C GLY A 413 -16.89 -33.21 9.70
N THR A 414 -16.03 -33.34 10.72
CA THR A 414 -16.24 -34.26 11.87
C THR A 414 -16.47 -33.46 13.14
N GLY A 415 -16.91 -34.15 14.21
CA GLY A 415 -17.22 -33.50 15.49
C GLY A 415 -18.26 -32.37 15.33
N GLN A 416 -17.91 -31.16 15.74
CA GLN A 416 -18.71 -29.93 15.54
C GLN A 416 -18.29 -29.11 14.31
N ASP A 417 -17.21 -29.51 13.65
CA ASP A 417 -16.78 -28.86 12.41
C ASP A 417 -17.75 -29.21 11.27
N ASP A 418 -18.20 -28.18 10.52
CA ASP A 418 -19.09 -28.32 9.36
C ASP A 418 -18.36 -27.93 8.07
N SER A 419 -17.03 -28.13 8.05
CA SER A 419 -16.21 -27.85 6.89
C SER A 419 -16.66 -28.64 5.66
N ASN A 420 -16.77 -27.93 4.53
CA ASN A 420 -17.12 -28.48 3.23
C ASN A 420 -16.42 -27.68 2.14
N SER A 421 -15.34 -28.22 1.60
CA SER A 421 -14.54 -27.56 0.56
C SER A 421 -15.34 -27.25 -0.71
N GLY A 422 -16.35 -28.07 -1.04
CA GLY A 422 -17.23 -27.81 -2.18
C GLY A 422 -18.18 -26.61 -1.98
N LYS A 423 -18.24 -26.06 -0.76
CA LYS A 423 -19.04 -24.88 -0.40
C LYS A 423 -18.19 -23.71 0.09
N ASP A 424 -16.89 -23.75 -0.11
CA ASP A 424 -15.92 -22.75 0.42
C ASP A 424 -16.10 -22.51 1.94
N LYS A 425 -16.41 -23.58 2.69
CA LYS A 425 -16.60 -23.53 4.14
C LYS A 425 -15.53 -24.37 4.80
N LEU A 426 -14.62 -23.74 5.54
CA LEU A 426 -13.55 -24.38 6.27
C LEU A 426 -13.44 -23.80 7.68
N TYR A 427 -13.08 -24.62 8.65
CA TYR A 427 -12.87 -24.26 10.05
C TYR A 427 -14.04 -23.49 10.68
N LYS A 428 -15.24 -23.92 10.39
CA LYS A 428 -16.49 -23.37 10.93
C LYS A 428 -17.45 -24.45 11.36
N SER A 429 -18.11 -24.23 12.49
CA SER A 429 -19.21 -25.04 12.92
C SER A 429 -20.45 -24.85 12.04
N LYS A 430 -21.52 -25.64 12.32
CA LYS A 430 -22.81 -25.49 11.63
C LYS A 430 -23.40 -24.09 11.72
N ASN A 431 -23.16 -23.40 12.83
CA ASN A 431 -23.62 -22.02 13.07
C ASN A 431 -22.54 -20.98 12.68
N ASN A 432 -21.55 -21.36 11.88
CA ASN A 432 -20.42 -20.52 11.44
C ASN A 432 -19.49 -20.05 12.57
N LEU A 433 -19.59 -20.62 13.77
CA LEU A 433 -18.65 -20.32 14.85
C LEU A 433 -17.26 -20.86 14.49
N PRO A 434 -16.20 -20.03 14.54
CA PRO A 434 -14.84 -20.42 14.16
C PRO A 434 -14.06 -21.06 15.32
N TRP A 435 -12.87 -21.59 15.05
CA TRP A 435 -11.87 -22.00 16.06
C TRP A 435 -10.66 -21.08 16.12
N ALA A 436 -10.61 -20.08 15.24
CA ALA A 436 -9.60 -19.04 15.24
C ALA A 436 -10.23 -17.69 14.88
N ILE A 437 -9.78 -16.64 15.54
CA ILE A 437 -10.23 -15.26 15.29
C ILE A 437 -9.04 -14.33 15.19
N VAL A 438 -9.18 -13.31 14.35
CA VAL A 438 -8.22 -12.20 14.24
C VAL A 438 -9.00 -10.89 14.24
N VAL A 439 -8.51 -9.92 15.00
CA VAL A 439 -9.05 -8.56 15.02
C VAL A 439 -7.91 -7.53 14.87
N PRO A 440 -8.17 -6.36 14.27
CA PRO A 440 -7.12 -5.34 14.03
C PRO A 440 -6.78 -4.51 15.27
N GLU A 441 -7.30 -4.85 16.42
CA GLU A 441 -7.07 -4.18 17.70
C GLU A 441 -6.52 -5.14 18.74
N GLU A 442 -5.78 -4.62 19.72
CA GLU A 442 -5.35 -5.39 20.86
C GLU A 442 -6.50 -5.48 21.87
N ILE A 443 -7.15 -6.66 21.90
CA ILE A 443 -8.28 -6.92 22.80
C ILE A 443 -7.89 -7.88 23.94
N PRO A 444 -8.56 -7.76 25.11
CA PRO A 444 -8.44 -8.74 26.17
C PRO A 444 -9.11 -10.07 25.79
N TYR A 445 -8.77 -11.13 26.50
CA TYR A 445 -9.30 -12.49 26.29
C TYR A 445 -9.99 -13.02 27.56
N PRO A 446 -10.88 -13.99 27.43
CA PRO A 446 -11.59 -14.58 28.58
C PRO A 446 -10.66 -15.32 29.54
N GLN A 447 -11.10 -15.46 30.78
CA GLN A 447 -10.52 -16.39 31.75
C GLN A 447 -10.77 -17.84 31.30
N THR A 448 -9.92 -18.76 31.76
CA THR A 448 -10.09 -20.20 31.46
C THR A 448 -11.50 -20.69 31.80
N LYS A 449 -12.08 -21.52 30.91
CA LYS A 449 -13.43 -22.07 30.99
C LYS A 449 -14.56 -21.03 30.95
N VAL A 450 -14.32 -19.86 30.50
CA VAL A 450 -15.33 -18.81 30.25
C VAL A 450 -15.66 -18.77 28.78
N ASP A 451 -16.81 -19.25 28.38
CA ASP A 451 -17.30 -19.23 27.01
C ASP A 451 -17.18 -17.80 26.41
N PHE A 452 -16.52 -17.69 25.27
CA PHE A 452 -16.27 -16.44 24.57
C PHE A 452 -17.57 -15.68 24.24
N LEU A 453 -18.64 -16.39 23.93
CA LEU A 453 -19.96 -15.82 23.67
C LEU A 453 -20.55 -15.09 24.90
N GLN A 454 -20.10 -15.45 26.11
CA GLN A 454 -20.50 -14.75 27.31
C GLN A 454 -19.60 -13.54 27.61
N ALA A 455 -18.33 -13.64 27.27
CA ALA A 455 -17.37 -12.52 27.43
C ALA A 455 -17.60 -11.44 26.36
N TYR A 456 -17.94 -11.83 25.14
CA TYR A 456 -18.21 -10.96 23.99
C TYR A 456 -19.60 -11.25 23.39
N PRO A 457 -20.69 -10.70 23.94
CA PRO A 457 -22.06 -11.08 23.58
C PRO A 457 -22.42 -10.86 22.10
N ASN A 458 -21.77 -9.92 21.43
CA ASN A 458 -22.03 -9.62 20.01
C ASN A 458 -21.29 -10.53 19.03
N PHE A 459 -20.28 -11.27 19.49
CA PHE A 459 -19.46 -12.14 18.64
C PHE A 459 -20.27 -13.25 17.97
N GLY A 460 -21.17 -13.92 18.71
CA GLY A 460 -21.99 -14.98 18.15
C GLY A 460 -22.80 -14.52 16.94
N LYS A 461 -23.39 -13.33 17.02
CA LYS A 461 -24.18 -12.76 15.91
C LYS A 461 -23.31 -12.39 14.71
N TRP A 462 -22.12 -11.87 14.96
CA TRP A 462 -21.13 -11.62 13.92
C TRP A 462 -20.73 -12.91 13.20
N ALA A 463 -20.40 -13.96 13.94
CA ALA A 463 -20.00 -15.26 13.38
C ALA A 463 -21.14 -15.91 12.59
N GLU A 464 -22.37 -16.00 13.15
CA GLU A 464 -23.55 -16.57 12.49
C GLU A 464 -23.83 -15.91 11.14
N THR A 465 -23.65 -14.60 11.06
CA THR A 465 -23.86 -13.81 9.82
C THR A 465 -22.64 -13.79 8.93
N SER A 466 -21.57 -14.53 9.23
CA SER A 466 -20.30 -14.52 8.49
C SER A 466 -19.71 -13.11 8.34
N GLY A 467 -19.81 -12.30 9.39
CA GLY A 467 -19.24 -10.95 9.44
C GLY A 467 -20.15 -9.83 8.90
N PHE A 468 -21.42 -10.11 8.55
CA PHE A 468 -22.33 -9.09 8.02
C PHE A 468 -23.08 -8.27 9.09
N SER A 469 -22.94 -8.63 10.35
CA SER A 469 -23.55 -7.92 11.48
C SER A 469 -22.55 -7.84 12.62
N ASN A 470 -22.66 -6.78 13.42
CA ASN A 470 -21.80 -6.58 14.59
C ASN A 470 -20.31 -6.63 14.23
N GLU A 471 -19.91 -6.02 13.11
CA GLU A 471 -18.52 -6.03 12.63
C GLU A 471 -17.53 -5.44 13.64
N ASP A 472 -18.04 -4.59 14.53
CA ASP A 472 -17.33 -3.90 15.60
C ASP A 472 -17.43 -4.62 16.98
N TRP A 473 -17.82 -5.89 17.01
CA TRP A 473 -18.10 -6.67 18.23
C TRP A 473 -16.95 -6.64 19.26
N TYR A 474 -15.72 -6.44 18.81
CA TYR A 474 -14.49 -6.43 19.61
C TYR A 474 -14.15 -5.06 20.20
N GLU A 475 -14.78 -3.98 19.74
CA GLU A 475 -14.47 -2.64 20.19
C GLU A 475 -14.85 -2.42 21.66
N ASN A 476 -14.12 -1.54 22.33
CA ASN A 476 -14.38 -1.19 23.74
C ASN A 476 -15.59 -0.26 23.88
N LYS A 477 -16.79 -0.79 23.60
CA LYS A 477 -18.08 -0.10 23.75
C LYS A 477 -18.87 -0.69 24.91
N LYS A 478 -19.69 0.15 25.53
CA LYS A 478 -20.57 -0.30 26.64
C LYS A 478 -21.48 -1.46 26.21
N GLY A 479 -21.38 -2.59 26.91
CA GLY A 479 -22.19 -3.79 26.63
C GLY A 479 -21.63 -4.71 25.56
N TYR A 480 -20.47 -4.40 24.96
CA TYR A 480 -19.81 -5.26 23.98
C TYR A 480 -18.95 -6.33 24.65
N ARG A 481 -18.53 -6.10 25.89
CA ARG A 481 -17.69 -7.01 26.67
C ARG A 481 -18.17 -7.06 28.12
N ASP A 482 -18.14 -8.26 28.70
CA ASP A 482 -18.32 -8.47 30.14
C ASP A 482 -16.96 -8.57 30.84
N ASP A 483 -16.51 -7.43 31.39
CA ASP A 483 -15.19 -7.32 32.02
C ASP A 483 -14.98 -8.24 33.21
N SER A 484 -16.05 -8.77 33.83
CA SER A 484 -15.96 -9.74 34.93
C SER A 484 -15.47 -11.12 34.48
N LYS A 485 -15.52 -11.39 33.18
CA LYS A 485 -15.15 -12.65 32.53
C LYS A 485 -13.78 -12.60 31.86
N ILE A 486 -13.16 -11.44 31.86
CA ILE A 486 -11.88 -11.21 31.20
C ILE A 486 -10.72 -11.51 32.16
N TYR A 487 -9.66 -12.12 31.60
CA TYR A 487 -8.40 -12.26 32.30
C TYR A 487 -7.72 -10.89 32.40
N ILE A 488 -7.32 -10.53 33.62
CA ILE A 488 -6.58 -9.29 33.87
C ILE A 488 -5.09 -9.63 33.91
N GLU A 489 -4.34 -9.17 32.92
CA GLU A 489 -2.89 -9.31 32.92
C GLU A 489 -2.28 -8.58 34.14
N LYS A 490 -1.39 -9.30 34.86
CA LYS A 490 -0.82 -8.83 36.14
C LYS A 490 0.58 -8.25 35.94
#